data_3ec90cf0f4e41783bf6f33ac6f4c34d9
#
_entry.id   3ec90cf0f4e41783bf6f33ac6f4c34d9
#
_cell.length_a   1.000
_cell.length_b   1.000
_cell.length_c   1.000
_cell.angle_alpha   90.00
_cell.angle_beta   90.00
_cell.angle_gamma   90.00
#
_symmetry.space_group_name_H-M   'P 1'
#
loop_
_entity.id
_entity.type
_entity.pdbx_description
1 polymer ?
#
loop_
_entity_poly.entity_id
_entity_poly.type
_entity_poly.pdbx_seq_one_letter_code
_entity_poly.pdbx_strand_id
1 'polypeptide(L)'
;GQVRDYRFYEAVIRSRFRMTYEEVEAIFDRSDPWILSKYQSVQEDLFALKVLSDLLRQVRSERGSLDLDVPETEVLFNSVVQVVDVRRKIRLASHRLVEECMVLANEVVAQHLYWLKIPSLYRVHEKPAHEKLERLVPILANLGITYRPSRGNVVAQLQSVLAQAEQLPHGYMVRRLVLRAMMRAQYSAENKGHFGIASSCYTHFTSPIRRYPDLVVHRILRASMRRGGLTEDRQQELEQRMPVIAALATDREERADAIEMEAILVKLLEFMQAFLGEEFEGTVSGVANYGVFVEVDRYPVEGLVPLRNLPGDSYEYDADRLLLKARKRGISFALGRRVLVTLERVDLVNRRMDFGFIKIL
;
A
#
# COMPACT_ATOMS: atom_id res chain seq x y z
N GLY A 1 11.11 22.54 -4.89
CA GLY A 1 10.59 22.36 -3.59
C GLY A 1 11.60 21.90 -2.55
N GLN A 2 12.29 22.87 -1.89
CA GLN A 2 13.13 22.56 -0.72
C GLN A 2 12.52 23.27 0.48
N VAL A 3 12.50 22.56 1.64
CA VAL A 3 12.17 23.20 2.94
C VAL A 3 13.27 24.20 3.26
N ARG A 4 12.92 25.48 3.40
CA ARG A 4 13.88 26.56 3.70
C ARG A 4 14.04 26.80 5.19
N ASP A 5 12.93 26.74 5.93
CA ASP A 5 12.87 26.93 7.39
C ASP A 5 11.70 26.13 7.95
N TYR A 6 11.81 25.71 9.21
CA TYR A 6 10.74 25.06 9.96
C TYR A 6 10.89 25.35 11.45
N ARG A 7 9.79 25.32 12.17
CA ARG A 7 9.76 25.51 13.61
C ARG A 7 8.74 24.58 14.23
N PHE A 8 9.05 24.07 15.41
CA PHE A 8 8.14 23.26 16.21
C PHE A 8 7.63 24.08 17.40
N TYR A 9 6.35 23.93 17.71
CA TYR A 9 5.70 24.60 18.81
C TYR A 9 4.78 23.63 19.56
N GLU A 10 4.73 23.75 20.89
CA GLU A 10 3.60 23.23 21.65
C GLU A 10 2.44 24.21 21.47
N ALA A 11 1.28 23.74 21.01
CA ALA A 11 0.14 24.59 20.68
C ALA A 11 -1.17 23.98 21.16
N VAL A 12 -2.15 24.84 21.40
CA VAL A 12 -3.55 24.46 21.57
C VAL A 12 -4.28 24.83 20.28
N ILE A 13 -4.92 23.87 19.66
CA ILE A 13 -5.66 24.07 18.42
C ILE A 13 -7.17 23.93 18.66
N ARG A 14 -7.96 24.61 17.81
CA ARG A 14 -9.40 24.47 17.74
C ARG A 14 -9.80 24.23 16.29
N SER A 15 -10.35 23.03 16.03
CA SER A 15 -10.88 22.69 14.69
C SER A 15 -12.07 23.57 14.36
N ARG A 16 -12.04 24.24 13.22
CA ARG A 16 -13.16 25.05 12.70
C ARG A 16 -14.16 24.18 11.95
N PHE A 17 -13.67 23.20 11.19
CA PHE A 17 -14.47 22.28 10.40
C PHE A 17 -13.95 20.85 10.55
N ARG A 18 -14.87 19.90 10.63
CA ARG A 18 -14.58 18.47 10.44
C ARG A 18 -15.09 18.11 9.06
N MET A 19 -14.18 17.79 8.16
CA MET A 19 -14.47 17.47 6.77
C MET A 19 -14.13 16.02 6.49
N THR A 20 -14.89 15.36 5.62
CA THR A 20 -14.53 14.05 5.08
C THR A 20 -13.70 14.22 3.80
N TYR A 21 -13.04 13.14 3.38
CA TYR A 21 -12.27 13.16 2.12
C TYR A 21 -13.18 13.39 0.91
N GLU A 22 -14.39 12.82 0.94
CA GLU A 22 -15.40 12.96 -0.09
C GLU A 22 -15.92 14.41 -0.19
N GLU A 23 -16.16 15.06 0.96
CA GLU A 23 -16.55 16.47 0.97
C GLU A 23 -15.46 17.37 0.38
N VAL A 24 -14.17 17.09 0.70
CA VAL A 24 -13.05 17.86 0.13
C VAL A 24 -12.88 17.57 -1.37
N GLU A 25 -13.07 16.32 -1.80
CA GLU A 25 -13.04 15.97 -3.21
C GLU A 25 -14.16 16.69 -3.98
N ALA A 26 -15.39 16.72 -3.44
CA ALA A 26 -16.51 17.44 -4.02
C ALA A 26 -16.24 18.95 -4.17
N ILE A 27 -15.42 19.54 -3.27
CA ILE A 27 -14.96 20.92 -3.41
C ILE A 27 -13.97 21.04 -4.58
N PHE A 28 -13.01 20.12 -4.71
CA PHE A 28 -12.03 20.12 -5.80
C PHE A 28 -12.67 19.98 -7.17
N ASP A 29 -13.66 19.11 -7.28
CA ASP A 29 -14.39 18.83 -8.52
C ASP A 29 -15.55 19.80 -8.76
N ARG A 30 -15.88 20.67 -7.78
CA ARG A 30 -17.03 21.58 -7.81
C ARG A 30 -18.35 20.85 -8.11
N SER A 31 -18.50 19.62 -7.63
CA SER A 31 -19.60 18.72 -8.00
C SER A 31 -20.86 18.91 -7.15
N ASP A 32 -20.74 19.48 -5.96
CA ASP A 32 -21.87 19.65 -5.03
C ASP A 32 -22.02 21.10 -4.55
N PRO A 33 -23.06 21.85 -5.04
CA PRO A 33 -23.30 23.23 -4.66
C PRO A 33 -23.55 23.44 -3.17
N TRP A 34 -24.15 22.46 -2.47
CA TRP A 34 -24.39 22.54 -1.04
C TRP A 34 -23.09 22.46 -0.25
N ILE A 35 -22.22 21.51 -0.61
CA ILE A 35 -20.87 21.38 -0.02
C ILE A 35 -20.05 22.66 -0.27
N LEU A 36 -20.09 23.19 -1.46
CA LEU A 36 -19.40 24.43 -1.80
C LEU A 36 -19.91 25.61 -0.93
N SER A 37 -21.21 25.76 -0.75
CA SER A 37 -21.78 26.79 0.12
C SER A 37 -21.40 26.59 1.59
N LYS A 38 -21.47 25.36 2.10
CA LYS A 38 -21.12 25.00 3.49
C LYS A 38 -19.68 25.38 3.85
N TYR A 39 -18.76 25.19 2.93
CA TYR A 39 -17.31 25.38 3.16
C TYR A 39 -16.72 26.59 2.41
N GLN A 40 -17.55 27.55 2.01
CA GLN A 40 -17.13 28.72 1.23
C GLN A 40 -15.90 29.44 1.81
N SER A 41 -15.82 29.56 3.14
CA SER A 41 -14.76 30.32 3.84
C SER A 41 -13.38 29.65 3.84
N VAL A 42 -13.26 28.40 3.38
CA VAL A 42 -12.00 27.63 3.39
C VAL A 42 -11.64 27.03 2.04
N GLN A 43 -12.43 27.31 0.99
CA GLN A 43 -12.18 26.75 -0.34
C GLN A 43 -10.82 27.19 -0.91
N GLU A 44 -10.49 28.49 -0.78
CA GLU A 44 -9.22 29.04 -1.29
C GLU A 44 -8.02 28.36 -0.60
N ASP A 45 -8.09 28.14 0.72
CA ASP A 45 -7.06 27.45 1.48
C ASP A 45 -6.91 26.00 1.01
N LEU A 46 -8.04 25.31 0.76
CA LEU A 46 -8.03 23.94 0.26
C LEU A 46 -7.43 23.82 -1.15
N PHE A 47 -7.78 24.75 -2.05
CA PHE A 47 -7.16 24.80 -3.38
C PHE A 47 -5.66 25.11 -3.30
N ALA A 48 -5.24 26.03 -2.43
CA ALA A 48 -3.82 26.30 -2.20
C ALA A 48 -3.07 25.07 -1.67
N LEU A 49 -3.68 24.34 -0.72
CA LEU A 49 -3.13 23.08 -0.21
C LEU A 49 -3.07 21.99 -1.30
N LYS A 50 -4.08 21.92 -2.20
CA LYS A 50 -4.06 21.00 -3.34
C LYS A 50 -2.88 21.27 -4.25
N VAL A 51 -2.65 22.54 -4.63
CA VAL A 51 -1.51 22.96 -5.44
C VAL A 51 -0.19 22.60 -4.76
N LEU A 52 -0.08 22.84 -3.44
CA LEU A 52 1.10 22.44 -2.68
C LEU A 52 1.32 20.92 -2.71
N SER A 53 0.26 20.14 -2.51
CA SER A 53 0.31 18.67 -2.57
C SER A 53 0.80 18.16 -3.94
N ASP A 54 0.27 18.74 -5.03
CA ASP A 54 0.67 18.37 -6.38
C ASP A 54 2.16 18.69 -6.63
N LEU A 55 2.66 19.83 -6.15
CA LEU A 55 4.09 20.20 -6.21
C LEU A 55 4.97 19.26 -5.37
N LEU A 56 4.56 18.93 -4.16
CA LEU A 56 5.30 18.00 -3.29
C LEU A 56 5.39 16.62 -3.94
N ARG A 57 4.29 16.14 -4.52
CA ARG A 57 4.23 14.87 -5.25
C ARG A 57 5.17 14.87 -6.45
N GLN A 58 5.17 15.97 -7.24
CA GLN A 58 6.07 16.10 -8.38
C GLN A 58 7.53 16.00 -7.93
N VAL A 59 7.95 16.80 -6.95
CA VAL A 59 9.31 16.80 -6.40
C VAL A 59 9.71 15.40 -5.87
N ARG A 60 8.78 14.71 -5.19
CA ARG A 60 9.01 13.37 -4.68
C ARG A 60 9.17 12.34 -5.82
N SER A 61 8.37 12.46 -6.88
CA SER A 61 8.49 11.63 -8.08
C SER A 61 9.82 11.84 -8.80
N GLU A 62 10.24 13.10 -8.98
CA GLU A 62 11.54 13.45 -9.58
C GLU A 62 12.73 12.96 -8.75
N ARG A 63 12.59 12.93 -7.43
CA ARG A 63 13.56 12.36 -6.48
C ARG A 63 13.65 10.83 -6.59
N GLY A 64 12.64 10.17 -7.18
CA GLY A 64 12.61 8.74 -7.42
C GLY A 64 11.66 7.96 -6.51
N SER A 65 10.63 8.57 -5.97
CA SER A 65 9.58 7.86 -5.25
C SER A 65 8.83 6.91 -6.17
N LEU A 66 8.47 5.74 -5.64
CA LEU A 66 7.66 4.76 -6.34
C LEU A 66 6.19 4.93 -5.91
N ASP A 67 5.30 5.18 -6.88
CA ASP A 67 3.85 5.16 -6.63
C ASP A 67 3.34 3.72 -6.77
N LEU A 68 3.38 2.98 -5.65
CA LEU A 68 2.95 1.59 -5.55
C LEU A 68 1.51 1.50 -5.01
N ASP A 69 0.62 2.33 -5.56
CA ASP A 69 -0.79 2.35 -5.18
C ASP A 69 -1.47 1.02 -5.57
N VAL A 70 -1.67 0.16 -4.59
CA VAL A 70 -2.47 -1.06 -4.72
C VAL A 70 -3.82 -0.78 -4.06
N PRO A 71 -4.93 -0.89 -4.80
CA PRO A 71 -6.25 -0.63 -4.24
C PRO A 71 -6.54 -1.50 -3.03
N GLU A 72 -6.90 -0.87 -1.91
CA GLU A 72 -7.36 -1.56 -0.71
C GLU A 72 -8.80 -2.04 -0.90
N THR A 73 -9.16 -3.14 -0.23
CA THR A 73 -10.54 -3.61 -0.15
C THR A 73 -11.28 -2.88 0.95
N GLU A 74 -12.40 -2.27 0.63
CA GLU A 74 -13.32 -1.64 1.57
C GLU A 74 -14.55 -2.52 1.76
N VAL A 75 -14.85 -2.86 3.01
CA VAL A 75 -16.03 -3.63 3.40
C VAL A 75 -17.06 -2.67 3.99
N LEU A 76 -18.24 -2.62 3.40
CA LEU A 76 -19.34 -1.77 3.86
C LEU A 76 -20.31 -2.54 4.73
N PHE A 77 -20.69 -1.95 5.85
CA PHE A 77 -21.59 -2.55 6.83
C PHE A 77 -22.89 -1.79 6.95
N ASN A 78 -23.99 -2.51 7.21
CA ASN A 78 -25.26 -1.90 7.64
C ASN A 78 -25.23 -1.58 9.15
N SER A 79 -26.34 -1.04 9.66
CA SER A 79 -26.48 -0.66 11.08
C SER A 79 -26.40 -1.82 12.07
N VAL A 80 -26.54 -3.07 11.59
CA VAL A 80 -26.43 -4.31 12.40
C VAL A 80 -25.13 -5.07 12.14
N VAL A 81 -24.13 -4.37 11.57
CA VAL A 81 -22.77 -4.88 11.34
C VAL A 81 -22.70 -6.08 10.37
N GLN A 82 -23.69 -6.22 9.48
CA GLN A 82 -23.63 -7.17 8.38
C GLN A 82 -22.98 -6.53 7.16
N VAL A 83 -22.20 -7.29 6.42
CA VAL A 83 -21.57 -6.84 5.16
C VAL A 83 -22.67 -6.67 4.11
N VAL A 84 -22.76 -5.47 3.55
CA VAL A 84 -23.75 -5.13 2.51
C VAL A 84 -23.11 -4.95 1.14
N ASP A 85 -21.84 -4.58 1.11
CA ASP A 85 -21.07 -4.43 -0.13
C ASP A 85 -19.57 -4.55 0.12
N VAL A 86 -18.84 -4.89 -0.92
CA VAL A 86 -17.39 -4.99 -0.93
C VAL A 86 -16.87 -4.34 -2.21
N ARG A 87 -16.01 -3.34 -2.07
CA ARG A 87 -15.49 -2.59 -3.20
C ARG A 87 -14.00 -2.25 -3.06
N ARG A 88 -13.39 -1.86 -4.18
CA ARG A 88 -12.05 -1.27 -4.16
C ARG A 88 -12.14 0.18 -3.70
N LYS A 89 -11.36 0.51 -2.68
CA LYS A 89 -11.26 1.89 -2.18
C LYS A 89 -10.60 2.78 -3.22
N ILE A 90 -11.26 3.86 -3.56
CA ILE A 90 -10.73 4.86 -4.49
C ILE A 90 -9.85 5.84 -3.72
N ARG A 91 -8.62 6.03 -4.17
CA ARG A 91 -7.70 7.03 -3.62
C ARG A 91 -7.96 8.39 -4.26
N LEU A 92 -8.63 9.27 -3.52
CA LEU A 92 -9.01 10.62 -3.93
C LEU A 92 -7.82 11.61 -3.89
N ALA A 93 -7.95 12.77 -4.55
CA ALA A 93 -6.96 13.84 -4.45
C ALA A 93 -6.87 14.41 -3.02
N SER A 94 -7.98 14.44 -2.30
CA SER A 94 -8.07 14.79 -0.88
C SER A 94 -7.24 13.88 0.03
N HIS A 95 -7.19 12.56 -0.24
CA HIS A 95 -6.31 11.63 0.47
C HIS A 95 -4.83 11.95 0.19
N ARG A 96 -4.49 12.20 -1.09
CA ARG A 96 -3.12 12.54 -1.50
C ARG A 96 -2.63 13.84 -0.87
N LEU A 97 -3.50 14.85 -0.74
CA LEU A 97 -3.18 16.09 -0.06
C LEU A 97 -2.68 15.85 1.37
N VAL A 98 -3.45 15.10 2.14
CA VAL A 98 -3.08 14.78 3.54
C VAL A 98 -1.80 13.96 3.58
N GLU A 99 -1.67 12.95 2.70
CA GLU A 99 -0.50 12.10 2.60
C GLU A 99 0.79 12.89 2.33
N GLU A 100 0.81 13.79 1.33
CA GLU A 100 2.01 14.57 1.02
C GLU A 100 2.39 15.51 2.17
N CYS A 101 1.42 16.14 2.83
CA CYS A 101 1.67 16.94 4.03
C CYS A 101 2.23 16.08 5.18
N MET A 102 1.71 14.87 5.39
CA MET A 102 2.20 13.95 6.40
C MET A 102 3.62 13.47 6.10
N VAL A 103 3.93 13.14 4.83
CA VAL A 103 5.28 12.73 4.40
C VAL A 103 6.27 13.86 4.66
N LEU A 104 5.94 15.09 4.27
CA LEU A 104 6.79 16.25 4.52
C LEU A 104 7.06 16.48 6.02
N ALA A 105 6.01 16.45 6.85
CA ALA A 105 6.15 16.60 8.29
C ALA A 105 7.03 15.50 8.91
N ASN A 106 6.85 14.26 8.49
CA ASN A 106 7.65 13.12 8.92
C ASN A 106 9.13 13.27 8.53
N GLU A 107 9.42 13.72 7.30
CA GLU A 107 10.79 14.00 6.82
C GLU A 107 11.46 15.12 7.65
N VAL A 108 10.75 16.22 7.87
CA VAL A 108 11.29 17.38 8.62
C VAL A 108 11.62 16.99 10.06
N VAL A 109 10.73 16.26 10.73
CA VAL A 109 10.98 15.80 12.13
C VAL A 109 12.14 14.80 12.17
N ALA A 110 12.21 13.86 11.23
CA ALA A 110 13.29 12.90 11.15
C ALA A 110 14.65 13.59 10.97
N GLN A 111 14.74 14.53 10.02
CA GLN A 111 15.96 15.28 9.75
C GLN A 111 16.38 16.15 10.95
N HIS A 112 15.43 16.80 11.60
CA HIS A 112 15.70 17.61 12.77
C HIS A 112 16.38 16.80 13.89
N LEU A 113 15.79 15.67 14.26
CA LEU A 113 16.35 14.81 15.32
C LEU A 113 17.69 14.18 14.89
N TYR A 114 17.83 13.83 13.61
CA TYR A 114 19.07 13.30 13.05
C TYR A 114 20.23 14.31 13.14
N TRP A 115 20.01 15.55 12.72
CA TRP A 115 21.04 16.59 12.74
C TRP A 115 21.43 16.99 14.17
N LEU A 116 20.49 16.94 15.10
CA LEU A 116 20.77 17.15 16.52
C LEU A 116 21.44 15.93 17.19
N LYS A 117 21.66 14.84 16.45
CA LYS A 117 22.20 13.56 16.95
C LYS A 117 21.43 13.01 18.15
N ILE A 118 20.13 13.23 18.18
CA ILE A 118 19.24 12.72 19.22
C ILE A 118 18.81 11.31 18.86
N PRO A 119 19.04 10.30 19.72
CA PRO A 119 18.57 8.94 19.50
C PRO A 119 17.04 8.93 19.34
N SER A 120 16.57 8.37 18.22
CA SER A 120 15.16 8.35 17.85
C SER A 120 14.81 7.11 17.07
N LEU A 121 13.53 7.00 16.66
CA LEU A 121 13.05 5.95 15.78
C LEU A 121 12.96 6.47 14.35
N TYR A 122 13.43 5.65 13.42
CA TYR A 122 13.29 5.89 12.00
C TYR A 122 12.38 4.84 11.37
N ARG A 123 11.67 5.21 10.33
CA ARG A 123 10.98 4.28 9.43
C ARG A 123 11.88 4.05 8.23
N VAL A 124 12.45 2.87 8.15
CA VAL A 124 13.44 2.52 7.13
C VAL A 124 12.87 1.54 6.12
N HIS A 125 13.28 1.69 4.86
CA HIS A 125 12.92 0.81 3.78
C HIS A 125 14.15 0.62 2.90
N GLU A 126 14.78 -0.54 2.99
CA GLU A 126 15.98 -0.84 2.24
C GLU A 126 15.67 -1.13 0.76
N LYS A 127 16.69 -1.02 -0.08
CA LYS A 127 16.58 -1.35 -1.51
C LYS A 127 16.22 -2.83 -1.68
N PRO A 128 15.43 -3.18 -2.70
CA PRO A 128 15.14 -4.57 -3.00
C PRO A 128 16.40 -5.34 -3.39
N ALA A 129 16.47 -6.60 -3.01
CA ALA A 129 17.55 -7.49 -3.42
C ALA A 129 17.51 -7.69 -4.95
N HIS A 130 18.69 -7.71 -5.59
CA HIS A 130 18.81 -7.82 -7.05
C HIS A 130 18.16 -9.11 -7.58
N GLU A 131 18.33 -10.20 -6.87
CA GLU A 131 17.79 -11.52 -7.21
C GLU A 131 16.23 -11.51 -7.22
N LYS A 132 15.60 -10.72 -6.35
CA LYS A 132 14.14 -10.56 -6.37
C LYS A 132 13.67 -9.78 -7.60
N LEU A 133 14.46 -8.80 -8.04
CA LEU A 133 14.16 -8.02 -9.24
C LEU A 133 14.39 -8.85 -10.51
N GLU A 134 15.41 -9.69 -10.57
CA GLU A 134 15.64 -10.60 -11.69
C GLU A 134 14.48 -11.59 -11.88
N ARG A 135 13.91 -12.12 -10.80
CA ARG A 135 12.73 -13.00 -10.84
C ARG A 135 11.50 -12.35 -11.45
N LEU A 136 11.40 -11.01 -11.44
CA LEU A 136 10.30 -10.31 -12.09
C LEU A 136 10.39 -10.34 -13.62
N VAL A 137 11.59 -10.50 -14.20
CA VAL A 137 11.80 -10.39 -15.66
C VAL A 137 10.89 -11.32 -16.45
N PRO A 138 10.91 -12.66 -16.24
CA PRO A 138 10.09 -13.58 -17.02
C PRO A 138 8.58 -13.37 -16.75
N ILE A 139 8.19 -12.95 -15.54
CA ILE A 139 6.80 -12.70 -15.17
C ILE A 139 6.28 -11.44 -15.89
N LEU A 140 7.04 -10.35 -15.85
CA LEU A 140 6.69 -9.09 -16.51
C LEU A 140 6.66 -9.22 -18.02
N ALA A 141 7.57 -10.02 -18.60
CA ALA A 141 7.56 -10.32 -20.03
C ALA A 141 6.26 -11.01 -20.48
N ASN A 142 5.71 -11.93 -19.68
CA ASN A 142 4.40 -12.55 -19.94
C ASN A 142 3.24 -11.55 -19.89
N LEU A 143 3.38 -10.45 -19.17
CA LEU A 143 2.41 -9.36 -19.09
C LEU A 143 2.65 -8.27 -20.15
N GLY A 144 3.61 -8.47 -21.07
CA GLY A 144 3.94 -7.53 -22.13
C GLY A 144 4.80 -6.34 -21.67
N ILE A 145 5.38 -6.41 -20.47
CA ILE A 145 6.22 -5.35 -19.90
C ILE A 145 7.69 -5.66 -20.13
N THR A 146 8.39 -4.70 -20.70
CA THR A 146 9.84 -4.78 -20.88
C THR A 146 10.55 -4.33 -19.60
N TYR A 147 11.29 -5.25 -18.96
CA TYR A 147 12.09 -4.97 -17.78
C TYR A 147 13.49 -5.56 -17.90
N ARG A 148 14.50 -4.75 -17.64
CA ARG A 148 15.92 -5.15 -17.66
C ARG A 148 16.59 -4.66 -16.38
N PRO A 149 16.65 -5.49 -15.33
CA PRO A 149 17.28 -5.11 -14.07
C PRO A 149 18.76 -4.84 -14.26
N SER A 150 19.24 -3.72 -13.75
CA SER A 150 20.65 -3.41 -13.66
C SER A 150 20.98 -2.91 -12.25
N ARG A 151 22.22 -3.04 -11.82
CA ARG A 151 22.66 -2.56 -10.50
C ARG A 151 22.71 -1.03 -10.38
N GLY A 152 22.55 -0.32 -11.50
CA GLY A 152 22.63 1.13 -11.55
C GLY A 152 21.38 1.82 -11.01
N ASN A 153 20.52 2.29 -11.90
CA ASN A 153 19.35 3.08 -11.53
C ASN A 153 18.09 2.20 -11.36
N VAL A 154 18.00 1.44 -10.26
CA VAL A 154 16.86 0.57 -9.93
C VAL A 154 15.55 1.36 -9.89
N VAL A 155 15.56 2.59 -9.36
CA VAL A 155 14.37 3.42 -9.23
C VAL A 155 13.77 3.76 -10.59
N ALA A 156 14.56 4.32 -11.51
CA ALA A 156 14.08 4.68 -12.84
C ALA A 156 13.57 3.46 -13.63
N GLN A 157 14.20 2.30 -13.44
CA GLN A 157 13.74 1.05 -14.05
C GLN A 157 12.36 0.64 -13.52
N LEU A 158 12.15 0.69 -12.21
CA LEU A 158 10.87 0.38 -11.59
C LEU A 158 9.79 1.42 -11.95
N GLN A 159 10.14 2.71 -11.99
CA GLN A 159 9.24 3.75 -12.50
C GLN A 159 8.82 3.48 -13.95
N SER A 160 9.74 3.04 -14.80
CA SER A 160 9.41 2.65 -16.19
C SER A 160 8.48 1.44 -16.25
N VAL A 161 8.67 0.44 -15.40
CA VAL A 161 7.76 -0.72 -15.28
C VAL A 161 6.37 -0.26 -14.86
N LEU A 162 6.27 0.61 -13.86
CA LEU A 162 5.00 1.14 -13.35
C LEU A 162 4.28 1.99 -14.40
N ALA A 163 5.01 2.82 -15.16
CA ALA A 163 4.44 3.62 -16.25
C ALA A 163 3.90 2.73 -17.40
N GLN A 164 4.61 1.66 -17.76
CA GLN A 164 4.08 0.69 -18.73
C GLN A 164 2.83 -0.01 -18.19
N ALA A 165 2.78 -0.31 -16.90
CA ALA A 165 1.63 -0.96 -16.26
C ALA A 165 0.37 -0.10 -16.28
N GLU A 166 0.46 1.22 -16.26
CA GLU A 166 -0.68 2.14 -16.34
C GLU A 166 -1.48 2.00 -17.64
N GLN A 167 -0.83 1.52 -18.70
CA GLN A 167 -1.46 1.29 -20.00
C GLN A 167 -2.18 -0.07 -20.10
N LEU A 168 -2.08 -0.92 -19.07
CA LEU A 168 -2.64 -2.26 -19.07
C LEU A 168 -3.93 -2.35 -18.24
N PRO A 169 -4.96 -3.08 -18.69
CA PRO A 169 -6.20 -3.29 -17.92
C PRO A 169 -5.96 -3.88 -16.53
N HIS A 170 -4.91 -4.68 -16.38
CA HIS A 170 -4.52 -5.35 -15.14
C HIS A 170 -3.22 -4.77 -14.54
N GLY A 171 -2.92 -3.50 -14.80
CA GLY A 171 -1.70 -2.83 -14.30
C GLY A 171 -1.53 -2.86 -12.77
N TYR A 172 -2.63 -2.98 -12.02
CA TYR A 172 -2.58 -3.18 -10.57
C TYR A 172 -1.84 -4.47 -10.16
N MET A 173 -1.90 -5.54 -10.97
CA MET A 173 -1.16 -6.78 -10.72
C MET A 173 0.35 -6.55 -10.82
N VAL A 174 0.77 -5.74 -11.78
CA VAL A 174 2.18 -5.38 -11.92
C VAL A 174 2.65 -4.59 -10.71
N ARG A 175 1.87 -3.61 -10.23
CA ARG A 175 2.16 -2.89 -8.98
C ARG A 175 2.29 -3.84 -7.79
N ARG A 176 1.37 -4.81 -7.67
CA ARG A 176 1.40 -5.85 -6.63
C ARG A 176 2.65 -6.74 -6.73
N LEU A 177 3.08 -7.13 -7.94
CA LEU A 177 4.32 -7.88 -8.17
C LEU A 177 5.55 -7.08 -7.78
N VAL A 178 5.64 -5.82 -8.20
CA VAL A 178 6.72 -4.92 -7.83
C VAL A 178 6.76 -4.75 -6.32
N LEU A 179 5.62 -4.48 -5.67
CA LEU A 179 5.52 -4.34 -4.21
C LEU A 179 6.01 -5.60 -3.47
N ARG A 180 5.64 -6.80 -3.94
CA ARG A 180 6.10 -8.07 -3.37
C ARG A 180 7.62 -8.30 -3.51
N ALA A 181 8.24 -7.73 -4.52
CA ALA A 181 9.69 -7.79 -4.70
C ALA A 181 10.44 -6.81 -3.80
N MET A 182 9.77 -5.77 -3.27
CA MET A 182 10.38 -4.82 -2.34
C MET A 182 10.73 -5.48 -1.00
N MET A 183 11.64 -4.84 -0.30
CA MET A 183 11.85 -5.13 1.12
C MET A 183 10.65 -4.60 1.93
N ARG A 184 10.42 -5.15 3.11
CA ARG A 184 9.40 -4.62 4.01
C ARG A 184 9.96 -3.41 4.75
N ALA A 185 9.18 -2.34 4.86
CA ALA A 185 9.54 -1.21 5.71
C ALA A 185 9.45 -1.64 7.18
N GLN A 186 10.38 -1.14 8.01
CA GLN A 186 10.48 -1.48 9.43
C GLN A 186 10.90 -0.27 10.27
N TYR A 187 10.70 -0.35 11.57
CA TYR A 187 11.27 0.63 12.48
C TYR A 187 12.72 0.29 12.82
N SER A 188 13.56 1.31 12.98
CA SER A 188 14.98 1.16 13.31
C SER A 188 15.44 2.30 14.20
N ALA A 189 16.40 2.04 15.07
CA ALA A 189 17.13 3.08 15.79
C ALA A 189 18.18 3.78 14.90
N GLU A 190 18.55 3.15 13.79
CA GLU A 190 19.50 3.67 12.81
C GLU A 190 18.76 4.20 11.57
N ASN A 191 19.19 5.36 11.08
CA ASN A 191 18.69 5.88 9.81
C ASN A 191 19.34 5.14 8.64
N LYS A 192 18.54 4.39 7.88
CA LYS A 192 18.94 3.71 6.62
C LYS A 192 18.26 4.29 5.39
N GLY A 193 17.52 5.40 5.56
CA GLY A 193 16.68 5.97 4.54
C GLY A 193 15.42 5.15 4.25
N HIS A 194 14.61 5.63 3.31
CA HIS A 194 13.38 4.98 2.90
C HIS A 194 13.26 4.94 1.38
N PHE A 195 13.62 3.79 0.80
CA PHE A 195 13.69 3.60 -0.65
C PHE A 195 12.37 3.92 -1.37
N GLY A 196 11.23 3.39 -0.89
CA GLY A 196 9.94 3.51 -1.58
C GLY A 196 9.46 4.95 -1.76
N ILE A 197 9.75 5.87 -0.82
CA ILE A 197 9.41 7.29 -0.90
C ILE A 197 10.61 8.17 -1.27
N ALA A 198 11.75 7.57 -1.62
CA ALA A 198 12.99 8.24 -1.96
C ALA A 198 13.44 9.28 -0.91
N SER A 199 13.33 8.94 0.38
CA SER A 199 13.73 9.81 1.49
C SER A 199 15.03 9.34 2.11
N SER A 200 15.97 10.25 2.33
CA SER A 200 17.24 9.96 3.00
C SER A 200 17.10 9.84 4.52
N CYS A 201 16.04 10.40 5.10
CA CYS A 201 15.77 10.37 6.53
C CYS A 201 14.27 10.48 6.76
N TYR A 202 13.65 9.44 7.35
CA TYR A 202 12.22 9.35 7.52
C TYR A 202 11.84 8.74 8.86
N THR A 203 10.81 9.26 9.47
CA THR A 203 10.19 8.71 10.67
C THR A 203 8.68 8.75 10.57
N HIS A 204 7.98 8.10 11.45
CA HIS A 204 6.56 8.29 11.68
C HIS A 204 6.34 9.26 12.84
N PHE A 205 5.61 10.34 12.59
CA PHE A 205 5.33 11.40 13.56
C PHE A 205 3.86 11.80 13.58
N THR A 206 3.17 11.73 12.45
CA THR A 206 1.88 12.37 12.22
C THR A 206 0.67 11.63 12.80
N SER A 207 0.82 10.43 13.39
CA SER A 207 -0.31 9.63 13.88
C SER A 207 -0.09 9.04 15.29
N PRO A 208 0.19 9.87 16.34
CA PRO A 208 0.54 9.37 17.67
C PRO A 208 -0.62 8.73 18.44
N ILE A 209 -1.87 8.91 17.99
CA ILE A 209 -3.05 8.29 18.61
C ILE A 209 -3.10 6.78 18.32
N ARG A 210 -2.68 6.36 17.12
CA ARG A 210 -2.78 4.96 16.66
C ARG A 210 -1.44 4.26 16.47
N ARG A 211 -0.31 5.00 16.46
CA ARG A 211 1.03 4.42 16.30
C ARG A 211 1.93 4.80 17.48
N TYR A 212 2.36 3.80 18.21
CA TYR A 212 3.27 3.99 19.36
C TYR A 212 4.62 4.63 18.98
N PRO A 213 5.28 4.28 17.85
CA PRO A 213 6.50 4.96 17.42
C PRO A 213 6.34 6.47 17.26
N ASP A 214 5.23 6.93 16.70
CA ASP A 214 4.93 8.37 16.58
C ASP A 214 4.89 9.04 17.96
N LEU A 215 4.23 8.41 18.94
CA LEU A 215 4.17 8.92 20.31
C LEU A 215 5.56 9.00 20.95
N VAL A 216 6.43 8.02 20.68
CA VAL A 216 7.83 8.04 21.13
C VAL A 216 8.58 9.22 20.53
N VAL A 217 8.44 9.42 19.21
CA VAL A 217 9.06 10.55 18.49
C VAL A 217 8.55 11.89 19.04
N HIS A 218 7.23 12.03 19.29
CA HIS A 218 6.66 13.23 19.93
C HIS A 218 7.30 13.52 21.30
N ARG A 219 7.46 12.50 22.13
CA ARG A 219 8.08 12.66 23.47
C ARG A 219 9.53 13.09 23.38
N ILE A 220 10.28 12.54 22.44
CA ILE A 220 11.68 12.90 22.21
C ILE A 220 11.76 14.33 21.67
N LEU A 221 11.00 14.69 20.66
CA LEU A 221 10.95 16.03 20.09
C LEU A 221 10.58 17.08 21.15
N ARG A 222 9.53 16.81 21.95
CA ARG A 222 9.11 17.70 23.04
C ARG A 222 10.21 17.88 24.09
N ALA A 223 10.92 16.82 24.43
CA ALA A 223 12.03 16.89 25.39
C ALA A 223 13.21 17.71 24.83
N SER A 224 13.51 17.59 23.52
CA SER A 224 14.58 18.35 22.86
C SER A 224 14.29 19.86 22.77
N MET A 225 13.03 20.26 22.74
CA MET A 225 12.60 21.67 22.67
C MET A 225 12.67 22.40 24.03
N ARG A 226 12.81 21.67 25.12
CA ARG A 226 12.91 22.28 26.46
C ARG A 226 14.24 23.02 26.63
N ARG A 227 14.23 24.03 27.52
CA ARG A 227 15.44 24.81 27.86
C ARG A 227 16.51 23.87 28.43
N GLY A 228 17.67 23.79 27.76
CA GLY A 228 18.75 22.87 28.08
C GLY A 228 18.75 21.55 27.29
N GLY A 229 17.71 21.27 26.51
CA GLY A 229 17.63 20.06 25.66
C GLY A 229 17.56 18.75 26.46
N LEU A 230 18.05 17.66 25.87
CA LEU A 230 18.19 16.35 26.52
C LEU A 230 19.52 16.26 27.26
N THR A 231 19.51 15.78 28.53
CA THR A 231 20.72 15.47 29.29
C THR A 231 21.46 14.27 28.67
N GLU A 232 22.77 14.16 28.92
CA GLU A 232 23.59 13.03 28.46
C GLU A 232 23.03 11.68 28.97
N ASP A 233 22.67 11.60 30.26
CA ASP A 233 22.06 10.38 30.83
C ASP A 233 20.78 9.96 30.04
N ARG A 234 19.97 10.97 29.67
CA ARG A 234 18.75 10.71 28.91
C ARG A 234 19.02 10.28 27.48
N GLN A 235 20.04 10.81 26.84
CA GLN A 235 20.48 10.36 25.52
C GLN A 235 20.98 8.91 25.57
N GLN A 236 21.81 8.56 26.54
CA GLN A 236 22.30 7.18 26.74
C GLN A 236 21.15 6.21 26.99
N GLU A 237 20.17 6.59 27.82
CA GLU A 237 18.97 5.78 28.03
C GLU A 237 18.21 5.55 26.71
N LEU A 238 18.04 6.59 25.90
CA LEU A 238 17.38 6.48 24.60
C LEU A 238 18.16 5.58 23.64
N GLU A 239 19.48 5.71 23.57
CA GLU A 239 20.33 4.85 22.73
C GLU A 239 20.13 3.36 23.03
N GLN A 240 20.02 3.01 24.32
CA GLN A 240 19.80 1.62 24.73
C GLN A 240 18.36 1.15 24.45
N ARG A 241 17.38 2.04 24.56
CA ARG A 241 15.96 1.69 24.43
C ARG A 241 15.44 1.66 23.00
N MET A 242 15.97 2.53 22.10
CA MET A 242 15.42 2.65 20.74
C MET A 242 15.49 1.36 19.94
N PRO A 243 16.57 0.55 19.96
CA PRO A 243 16.60 -0.73 19.25
C PRO A 243 15.49 -1.70 19.70
N VAL A 244 15.26 -1.77 21.02
CA VAL A 244 14.21 -2.63 21.61
C VAL A 244 12.81 -2.17 21.20
N ILE A 245 12.56 -0.86 21.26
CA ILE A 245 11.28 -0.28 20.86
C ILE A 245 11.04 -0.46 19.35
N ALA A 246 12.06 -0.29 18.52
CA ALA A 246 11.99 -0.48 17.08
C ALA A 246 11.60 -1.91 16.72
N ALA A 247 12.27 -2.90 17.32
CA ALA A 247 11.97 -4.32 17.09
C ALA A 247 10.55 -4.67 17.52
N LEU A 248 10.14 -4.23 18.73
CA LEU A 248 8.79 -4.47 19.24
C LEU A 248 7.72 -3.79 18.37
N ALA A 249 7.95 -2.55 17.94
CA ALA A 249 7.01 -1.82 17.11
C ALA A 249 6.81 -2.49 15.75
N THR A 250 7.89 -3.01 15.14
CA THR A 250 7.82 -3.76 13.88
C THR A 250 7.03 -5.07 14.06
N ASP A 251 7.32 -5.86 15.10
CA ASP A 251 6.57 -7.10 15.40
C ASP A 251 5.07 -6.84 15.60
N ARG A 252 4.73 -5.78 16.34
CA ARG A 252 3.33 -5.44 16.63
C ARG A 252 2.59 -4.92 15.39
N GLU A 253 3.26 -4.14 14.55
CA GLU A 253 2.70 -3.72 13.25
C GLU A 253 2.42 -4.92 12.36
N GLU A 254 3.37 -5.85 12.21
CA GLU A 254 3.18 -7.06 11.41
C GLU A 254 2.02 -7.93 11.89
N ARG A 255 1.86 -8.05 13.20
CA ARG A 255 0.72 -8.78 13.78
C ARG A 255 -0.60 -8.06 13.56
N ALA A 256 -0.62 -6.74 13.70
CA ALA A 256 -1.84 -5.95 13.46
C ALA A 256 -2.28 -6.06 12.00
N ASP A 257 -1.34 -5.92 11.04
CA ASP A 257 -1.60 -6.10 9.61
C ASP A 257 -2.16 -7.51 9.31
N ALA A 258 -1.56 -8.56 9.90
CA ALA A 258 -2.02 -9.93 9.70
C ALA A 258 -3.44 -10.14 10.23
N ILE A 259 -3.76 -9.60 11.41
CA ILE A 259 -5.11 -9.69 12.01
C ILE A 259 -6.13 -8.93 11.14
N GLU A 260 -5.77 -7.73 10.68
CA GLU A 260 -6.64 -6.93 9.80
C GLU A 260 -6.94 -7.66 8.49
N MET A 261 -5.91 -8.21 7.83
CA MET A 261 -6.09 -8.99 6.60
C MET A 261 -6.98 -10.22 6.82
N GLU A 262 -6.80 -10.95 7.94
CA GLU A 262 -7.64 -12.10 8.27
C GLU A 262 -9.10 -11.68 8.56
N ALA A 263 -9.30 -10.60 9.29
CA ALA A 263 -10.65 -10.08 9.58
C ALA A 263 -11.38 -9.67 8.30
N ILE A 264 -10.70 -8.96 7.40
CA ILE A 264 -11.24 -8.59 6.08
C ILE A 264 -11.59 -9.86 5.30
N LEU A 265 -10.68 -10.83 5.22
CA LEU A 265 -10.92 -12.08 4.49
C LEU A 265 -12.16 -12.83 4.99
N VAL A 266 -12.35 -12.93 6.31
CA VAL A 266 -13.56 -13.55 6.88
C VAL A 266 -14.82 -12.81 6.41
N LYS A 267 -14.81 -11.49 6.43
CA LYS A 267 -15.95 -10.68 5.98
C LYS A 267 -16.22 -10.80 4.48
N LEU A 268 -15.18 -10.91 3.67
CA LEU A 268 -15.29 -11.20 2.24
C LEU A 268 -15.93 -12.56 1.99
N LEU A 269 -15.51 -13.59 2.72
CA LEU A 269 -16.06 -14.93 2.60
C LEU A 269 -17.54 -14.99 3.06
N GLU A 270 -17.88 -14.33 4.19
CA GLU A 270 -19.27 -14.19 4.63
C GLU A 270 -20.15 -13.56 3.56
N PHE A 271 -19.67 -12.49 2.93
CA PHE A 271 -20.37 -11.80 1.84
C PHE A 271 -20.55 -12.71 0.61
N MET A 272 -19.50 -13.41 0.21
CA MET A 272 -19.50 -14.27 -0.98
C MET A 272 -20.38 -15.51 -0.85
N GLN A 273 -20.75 -15.94 0.35
CA GLN A 273 -21.67 -17.07 0.53
C GLN A 273 -23.03 -16.87 -0.15
N ALA A 274 -23.49 -15.62 -0.26
CA ALA A 274 -24.74 -15.31 -0.92
C ALA A 274 -24.72 -15.55 -2.45
N PHE A 275 -23.53 -15.71 -3.02
CA PHE A 275 -23.30 -15.84 -4.48
C PHE A 275 -22.87 -17.25 -4.89
N LEU A 276 -23.05 -18.25 -4.03
CA LEU A 276 -22.76 -19.65 -4.39
C LEU A 276 -23.52 -20.07 -5.65
N GLY A 277 -22.81 -20.62 -6.63
CA GLY A 277 -23.35 -21.05 -7.92
C GLY A 277 -23.41 -19.96 -8.98
N GLU A 278 -23.11 -18.69 -8.64
CA GLU A 278 -23.03 -17.61 -9.62
C GLU A 278 -21.73 -17.66 -10.45
N GLU A 279 -21.82 -17.14 -11.67
CA GLU A 279 -20.70 -17.00 -12.61
C GLU A 279 -20.07 -15.61 -12.49
N PHE A 280 -18.74 -15.57 -12.54
CA PHE A 280 -17.96 -14.34 -12.47
C PHE A 280 -16.90 -14.29 -13.58
N GLU A 281 -16.83 -13.15 -14.23
CA GLU A 281 -15.63 -12.80 -14.99
C GLU A 281 -14.52 -12.41 -14.01
N GLY A 282 -13.30 -12.81 -14.33
CA GLY A 282 -12.15 -12.52 -13.49
C GLY A 282 -10.83 -12.66 -14.24
N THR A 283 -9.79 -12.35 -13.51
CA THR A 283 -8.42 -12.36 -14.02
C THR A 283 -7.55 -13.27 -13.16
N VAL A 284 -6.72 -14.09 -13.79
CA VAL A 284 -5.75 -14.92 -13.09
C VAL A 284 -4.76 -14.02 -12.34
N SER A 285 -4.83 -14.05 -11.02
CA SER A 285 -4.05 -13.21 -10.09
C SER A 285 -2.86 -13.94 -9.48
N GLY A 286 -2.87 -15.29 -9.59
CA GLY A 286 -1.79 -16.14 -9.10
C GLY A 286 -1.79 -17.49 -9.79
N VAL A 287 -0.62 -18.12 -9.86
CA VAL A 287 -0.44 -19.44 -10.46
C VAL A 287 0.42 -20.30 -9.54
N ALA A 288 -0.05 -21.49 -9.23
CA ALA A 288 0.64 -22.47 -8.40
C ALA A 288 0.58 -23.87 -9.04
N ASN A 289 1.40 -24.78 -8.57
CA ASN A 289 1.42 -26.17 -9.07
C ASN A 289 0.12 -26.95 -8.80
N TYR A 290 -0.75 -26.46 -7.90
CA TYR A 290 -2.02 -27.09 -7.53
C TYR A 290 -3.25 -26.37 -8.09
N GLY A 291 -3.08 -25.26 -8.83
CA GLY A 291 -4.16 -24.52 -9.46
C GLY A 291 -3.84 -23.06 -9.75
N VAL A 292 -4.86 -22.33 -10.13
CA VAL A 292 -4.75 -20.89 -10.41
C VAL A 292 -5.66 -20.10 -9.47
N PHE A 293 -5.16 -18.95 -9.02
CA PHE A 293 -5.96 -17.99 -8.28
C PHE A 293 -6.62 -17.03 -9.27
N VAL A 294 -7.88 -16.74 -9.04
CA VAL A 294 -8.67 -15.83 -9.88
C VAL A 294 -9.24 -14.74 -8.99
N GLU A 295 -8.92 -13.49 -9.29
CA GLU A 295 -9.57 -12.31 -8.73
C GLU A 295 -10.73 -11.93 -9.63
N VAL A 296 -11.95 -11.86 -9.06
CA VAL A 296 -13.14 -11.54 -9.83
C VAL A 296 -13.29 -10.03 -10.00
N ASP A 297 -13.90 -9.60 -11.13
CA ASP A 297 -13.95 -8.19 -11.48
C ASP A 297 -14.95 -7.41 -10.63
N ARG A 298 -16.09 -8.04 -10.37
CA ARG A 298 -17.23 -7.43 -9.68
C ARG A 298 -16.88 -7.07 -8.24
N TYR A 299 -16.08 -7.92 -7.58
CA TYR A 299 -15.68 -7.75 -6.19
C TYR A 299 -14.16 -7.96 -6.05
N PRO A 300 -13.47 -7.24 -5.15
CA PRO A 300 -12.03 -7.46 -4.91
C PRO A 300 -11.79 -8.71 -4.07
N VAL A 301 -12.19 -9.86 -4.58
CA VAL A 301 -12.05 -11.17 -3.93
C VAL A 301 -11.29 -12.12 -4.84
N GLU A 302 -10.45 -12.95 -4.23
CA GLU A 302 -9.62 -13.94 -4.90
C GLU A 302 -10.00 -15.34 -4.41
N GLY A 303 -10.14 -16.29 -5.31
CA GLY A 303 -10.39 -17.68 -4.99
C GLY A 303 -9.55 -18.62 -5.85
N LEU A 304 -9.45 -19.89 -5.44
CA LEU A 304 -8.67 -20.91 -6.11
C LEU A 304 -9.54 -21.68 -7.13
N VAL A 305 -9.07 -21.80 -8.35
CA VAL A 305 -9.50 -22.86 -9.29
C VAL A 305 -8.52 -24.02 -9.14
N PRO A 306 -8.91 -25.12 -8.49
CA PRO A 306 -8.02 -26.27 -8.31
C PRO A 306 -7.59 -26.86 -9.66
N LEU A 307 -6.41 -27.42 -9.73
CA LEU A 307 -5.85 -28.03 -10.95
C LEU A 307 -6.79 -29.06 -11.59
N ARG A 308 -7.50 -29.82 -10.77
CA ARG A 308 -8.48 -30.83 -11.21
C ARG A 308 -9.70 -30.25 -11.92
N ASN A 309 -10.01 -28.96 -11.69
CA ASN A 309 -11.14 -28.25 -12.29
C ASN A 309 -10.72 -27.51 -13.59
N LEU A 310 -9.43 -27.50 -13.94
CA LEU A 310 -8.94 -26.91 -15.16
C LEU A 310 -9.10 -27.87 -16.37
N PRO A 311 -9.36 -27.37 -17.58
CA PRO A 311 -9.57 -28.19 -18.78
C PRO A 311 -8.26 -28.79 -19.28
N GLY A 312 -8.14 -30.10 -19.27
CA GLY A 312 -6.96 -30.84 -19.78
C GLY A 312 -6.59 -32.00 -18.89
N ASP A 313 -5.58 -32.76 -19.31
CA ASP A 313 -5.20 -34.00 -18.62
C ASP A 313 -4.00 -33.81 -17.68
N SER A 314 -3.07 -32.94 -18.02
CA SER A 314 -1.87 -32.68 -17.19
C SER A 314 -1.29 -31.32 -17.51
N TYR A 315 -0.79 -30.68 -16.47
CA TYR A 315 -0.18 -29.37 -16.56
C TYR A 315 1.30 -29.43 -16.11
N GLU A 316 2.12 -28.64 -16.77
CA GLU A 316 3.49 -28.34 -16.35
C GLU A 316 3.50 -26.95 -15.74
N TYR A 317 4.04 -26.84 -14.53
CA TYR A 317 4.16 -25.60 -13.80
C TYR A 317 5.55 -25.00 -13.98
N ASP A 318 5.61 -23.80 -14.52
CA ASP A 318 6.81 -22.96 -14.62
C ASP A 318 6.76 -21.91 -13.50
N ALA A 319 7.55 -22.13 -12.47
CA ALA A 319 7.59 -21.26 -11.28
C ALA A 319 8.21 -19.89 -11.58
N ASP A 320 9.17 -19.83 -12.52
CA ASP A 320 9.85 -18.57 -12.87
C ASP A 320 8.95 -17.64 -13.68
N ARG A 321 8.04 -18.22 -14.46
CA ARG A 321 7.09 -17.47 -15.28
C ARG A 321 5.71 -17.35 -14.67
N LEU A 322 5.44 -18.00 -13.53
CA LEU A 322 4.11 -18.17 -12.95
C LEU A 322 3.09 -18.63 -14.02
N LEU A 323 3.40 -19.76 -14.64
CA LEU A 323 2.67 -20.29 -15.78
C LEU A 323 2.29 -21.76 -15.55
N LEU A 324 1.04 -22.12 -15.81
CA LEU A 324 0.58 -23.50 -15.99
C LEU A 324 0.31 -23.74 -17.47
N LYS A 325 0.98 -24.72 -18.07
CA LYS A 325 0.83 -25.07 -19.48
C LYS A 325 0.32 -26.50 -19.62
N ALA A 326 -0.82 -26.69 -20.30
CA ALA A 326 -1.34 -28.02 -20.59
C ALA A 326 -0.46 -28.72 -21.63
N ARG A 327 -0.10 -29.99 -21.38
CA ARG A 327 0.80 -30.77 -22.26
C ARG A 327 0.23 -31.06 -23.61
N LYS A 328 -1.09 -31.31 -23.74
CA LYS A 328 -1.70 -31.80 -24.97
C LYS A 328 -2.57 -30.77 -25.72
N ARG A 329 -3.12 -29.75 -25.08
CA ARG A 329 -4.13 -28.85 -25.67
C ARG A 329 -3.68 -27.42 -25.96
N GLY A 330 -2.42 -27.09 -25.74
CA GLY A 330 -1.91 -25.73 -25.95
C GLY A 330 -2.53 -24.65 -25.04
N ILE A 331 -3.36 -25.05 -24.06
CA ILE A 331 -3.98 -24.14 -23.11
C ILE A 331 -2.94 -23.76 -22.07
N SER A 332 -2.89 -22.47 -21.72
CA SER A 332 -2.01 -21.98 -20.66
C SER A 332 -2.72 -20.96 -19.77
N PHE A 333 -2.37 -20.97 -18.49
CA PHE A 333 -2.82 -20.01 -17.50
C PHE A 333 -1.60 -19.27 -16.98
N ALA A 334 -1.58 -17.98 -17.23
CA ALA A 334 -0.57 -17.04 -16.74
C ALA A 334 -1.27 -15.88 -16.02
N LEU A 335 -0.52 -15.11 -15.27
CA LEU A 335 -1.03 -13.87 -14.68
C LEU A 335 -1.65 -12.96 -15.75
N GLY A 336 -2.73 -12.30 -15.41
CA GLY A 336 -3.45 -11.41 -16.33
C GLY A 336 -4.39 -12.11 -17.32
N ARG A 337 -4.45 -13.46 -17.35
CA ARG A 337 -5.37 -14.18 -18.23
C ARG A 337 -6.81 -14.00 -17.78
N ARG A 338 -7.66 -13.58 -18.70
CA ARG A 338 -9.10 -13.41 -18.46
C ARG A 338 -9.80 -14.76 -18.51
N VAL A 339 -10.69 -15.01 -17.52
CA VAL A 339 -11.43 -16.27 -17.38
C VAL A 339 -12.85 -16.02 -16.88
N LEU A 340 -13.75 -16.94 -17.19
CA LEU A 340 -15.07 -17.07 -16.58
C LEU A 340 -15.03 -18.25 -15.60
N VAL A 341 -15.49 -18.02 -14.37
CA VAL A 341 -15.48 -19.00 -13.29
C VAL A 341 -16.82 -19.02 -12.56
N THR A 342 -17.17 -20.15 -11.93
CA THR A 342 -18.34 -20.28 -11.05
C THR A 342 -17.87 -20.39 -9.61
N LEU A 343 -18.52 -19.72 -8.67
CA LEU A 343 -18.25 -19.88 -7.25
C LEU A 343 -18.85 -21.23 -6.76
N GLU A 344 -17.97 -22.22 -6.54
CA GLU A 344 -18.41 -23.57 -6.14
C GLU A 344 -18.47 -23.76 -4.63
N ARG A 345 -17.55 -23.12 -3.91
CA ARG A 345 -17.42 -23.33 -2.46
C ARG A 345 -16.88 -22.11 -1.75
N VAL A 346 -17.46 -21.82 -0.57
CA VAL A 346 -16.92 -20.89 0.41
C VAL A 346 -16.70 -21.63 1.72
N ASP A 347 -15.46 -21.66 2.21
CA ASP A 347 -15.06 -22.37 3.42
C ASP A 347 -14.59 -21.35 4.47
N LEU A 348 -15.49 -20.99 5.37
CA LEU A 348 -15.19 -20.02 6.45
C LEU A 348 -14.18 -20.57 7.46
N VAL A 349 -14.15 -21.88 7.68
CA VAL A 349 -13.27 -22.50 8.67
C VAL A 349 -11.82 -22.47 8.17
N ASN A 350 -11.59 -22.90 6.92
CA ASN A 350 -10.28 -22.91 6.29
C ASN A 350 -9.95 -21.57 5.60
N ARG A 351 -10.85 -20.58 5.66
CA ARG A 351 -10.70 -19.23 5.10
C ARG A 351 -10.31 -19.24 3.64
N ARG A 352 -11.04 -19.97 2.80
CA ARG A 352 -10.78 -20.11 1.38
C ARG A 352 -12.05 -20.18 0.56
N MET A 353 -11.90 -19.91 -0.73
CA MET A 353 -12.94 -19.91 -1.71
C MET A 353 -12.46 -20.70 -2.93
N ASP A 354 -13.27 -21.65 -3.41
CA ASP A 354 -12.96 -22.47 -4.56
C ASP A 354 -13.89 -22.08 -5.72
N PHE A 355 -13.29 -21.90 -6.90
CA PHE A 355 -13.99 -21.64 -8.14
C PHE A 355 -13.93 -22.86 -9.09
N GLY A 356 -14.99 -23.07 -9.84
CA GLY A 356 -15.03 -23.93 -11.01
C GLY A 356 -14.63 -23.14 -12.26
N PHE A 357 -13.81 -23.72 -13.12
CA PHE A 357 -13.44 -23.10 -14.39
C PHE A 357 -14.52 -23.33 -15.44
N ILE A 358 -14.94 -22.28 -16.18
CA ILE A 358 -15.89 -22.37 -17.28
C ILE A 358 -15.17 -22.21 -18.62
N LYS A 359 -14.53 -21.07 -18.86
CA LYS A 359 -13.82 -20.78 -20.11
C LYS A 359 -12.78 -19.68 -19.98
N ILE A 360 -11.89 -19.59 -20.95
CA ILE A 360 -11.02 -18.43 -21.19
C ILE A 360 -11.83 -17.38 -21.97
N LEU A 361 -11.69 -16.11 -21.58
CA LEU A 361 -12.33 -14.97 -22.25
C LEU A 361 -11.40 -14.31 -23.28
#